data_bfaac8a35fd52a2a656acd90968c7a5d
#
_entry.id   bfaac8a35fd52a2a656acd90968c7a5d
#
_cell.length_a   1.000
_cell.length_b   1.000
_cell.length_c   1.000
_cell.angle_alpha   90.00
_cell.angle_beta   90.00
_cell.angle_gamma   90.00
#
_symmetry.space_group_name_H-M   'P 1'
#
loop_
_entity.id
_entity.type
_entity.pdbx_description
1 polymer ?
#
loop_
_entity_poly.entity_id
_entity_poly.type
_entity_poly.pdbx_seq_one_letter_code
_entity_poly.pdbx_strand_id
1 'polypeptide(L)'
;HPDDSVFYPPGGMAARVVREIEAATALDAEVKKKILDSYAQALAKLQAAADWAARTAKLEAPDRLVVAVKDQEAQLATRPAFEAPAGMLLEKAKEELSAAKTELAEVEKSVGDMEDQIKNRPARRQEIPKLIADARKQITAIQGKLDAPAAEGQPPQALKAEQVLLRAQKKALEEEIVCHEKELATYEGFGDLLTAQRALAARRRERLTQKVALLEEVLAKARTDEAARMEAEAREAARKAAYAHPLVRELAEKNLALAERLNGPKGLLALIKQVSDQVQDAQKRAGDMRKEFDSIRDRLNRTGVTHAMAALLKETAQTEKLSRL
;
A
#
# COMPACT_ATOMS: atom_id res chain seq x y z
N HIS A 1 45.48 -7.93 -8.24
CA HIS A 1 44.28 -8.33 -8.99
C HIS A 1 44.24 -7.50 -10.27
N PRO A 2 44.10 -8.11 -11.47
CA PRO A 2 43.92 -7.34 -12.70
C PRO A 2 42.52 -6.70 -12.61
N ASP A 3 42.50 -5.46 -12.97
CA ASP A 3 41.45 -4.46 -12.94
C ASP A 3 40.12 -5.00 -13.55
N ASP A 4 39.18 -5.41 -12.71
CA ASP A 4 37.85 -5.89 -13.11
C ASP A 4 36.97 -4.78 -13.75
N SER A 5 37.44 -3.54 -13.72
CA SER A 5 36.73 -2.38 -14.26
C SER A 5 36.62 -2.35 -15.80
N VAL A 6 37.44 -3.16 -16.50
CA VAL A 6 37.49 -3.21 -17.96
C VAL A 6 36.39 -4.05 -18.60
N PHE A 7 35.62 -4.82 -17.81
CA PHE A 7 34.72 -5.86 -18.35
C PHE A 7 33.25 -5.50 -18.48
N TYR A 8 32.80 -4.35 -17.95
CA TYR A 8 31.40 -3.94 -18.02
C TYR A 8 31.24 -2.69 -18.90
N PRO A 9 30.80 -2.86 -20.15
CA PRO A 9 30.63 -1.72 -21.01
C PRO A 9 29.45 -0.85 -20.57
N PRO A 10 29.60 0.47 -20.39
CA PRO A 10 28.49 1.41 -20.39
C PRO A 10 27.73 1.25 -21.70
N GLY A 11 26.40 1.54 -21.71
CA GLY A 11 25.46 1.22 -22.80
C GLY A 11 25.92 1.50 -24.25
N GLY A 12 26.91 2.37 -24.45
CA GLY A 12 27.52 2.61 -25.75
C GLY A 12 28.43 1.48 -26.27
N MET A 13 29.10 0.72 -25.39
CA MET A 13 29.92 -0.43 -25.79
C MET A 13 29.09 -1.66 -26.14
N ALA A 14 27.96 -1.89 -25.47
CA ALA A 14 27.05 -2.98 -25.81
C ALA A 14 26.53 -2.84 -27.25
N ALA A 15 26.14 -1.64 -27.66
CA ALA A 15 25.71 -1.35 -29.03
C ALA A 15 26.85 -1.50 -30.08
N ARG A 16 28.08 -1.30 -29.66
CA ARG A 16 29.26 -1.53 -30.53
C ARG A 16 29.54 -3.01 -30.74
N VAL A 17 29.51 -3.81 -29.64
CA VAL A 17 29.73 -5.26 -29.71
C VAL A 17 28.63 -5.91 -30.54
N VAL A 18 27.36 -5.50 -30.40
CA VAL A 18 26.24 -6.00 -31.20
C VAL A 18 26.49 -5.74 -32.70
N ARG A 19 26.89 -4.51 -33.08
CA ARG A 19 27.22 -4.17 -34.48
C ARG A 19 28.37 -4.97 -35.01
N GLU A 20 29.42 -5.19 -34.21
CA GLU A 20 30.60 -5.96 -34.62
C GLU A 20 30.24 -7.45 -34.88
N ILE A 21 29.32 -8.03 -34.08
CA ILE A 21 28.84 -9.41 -34.25
C ILE A 21 27.92 -9.52 -35.46
N GLU A 22 27.02 -8.56 -35.66
CA GLU A 22 26.13 -8.53 -36.84
C GLU A 22 26.91 -8.42 -38.13
N ALA A 23 27.99 -7.63 -38.16
CA ALA A 23 28.86 -7.44 -39.30
C ALA A 23 29.86 -8.59 -39.57
N ALA A 24 30.04 -9.50 -38.62
CA ALA A 24 30.98 -10.64 -38.76
C ALA A 24 30.46 -11.65 -39.80
N THR A 25 31.04 -11.66 -41.01
CA THR A 25 30.64 -12.54 -42.13
C THR A 25 31.04 -14.01 -41.92
N ALA A 26 32.01 -14.27 -41.03
CA ALA A 26 32.50 -15.61 -40.76
C ALA A 26 31.68 -16.44 -39.76
N LEU A 27 30.66 -15.89 -39.18
CA LEU A 27 29.80 -16.57 -38.19
C LEU A 27 28.45 -16.99 -38.82
N ASP A 28 28.06 -18.22 -38.54
CA ASP A 28 26.74 -18.73 -38.90
C ASP A 28 25.61 -17.96 -38.18
N ALA A 29 24.45 -17.84 -38.82
CA ALA A 29 23.31 -17.08 -38.32
C ALA A 29 22.83 -17.56 -36.93
N GLU A 30 22.83 -18.89 -36.68
CA GLU A 30 22.47 -19.45 -35.38
C GLU A 30 23.48 -19.11 -34.29
N VAL A 31 24.78 -19.12 -34.63
CA VAL A 31 25.84 -18.75 -33.70
C VAL A 31 25.75 -17.26 -33.34
N LYS A 32 25.53 -16.39 -34.33
CA LYS A 32 25.28 -14.96 -34.09
C LYS A 32 24.14 -14.74 -33.12
N LYS A 33 23.00 -15.41 -33.36
CA LYS A 33 21.84 -15.31 -32.48
C LYS A 33 22.16 -15.72 -31.05
N LYS A 34 22.82 -16.86 -30.85
CA LYS A 34 23.25 -17.33 -29.51
C LYS A 34 24.17 -16.33 -28.81
N ILE A 35 25.10 -15.73 -29.53
CA ILE A 35 26.01 -14.69 -28.99
C ILE A 35 25.19 -13.47 -28.53
N LEU A 36 24.29 -12.96 -29.38
CA LEU A 36 23.44 -11.82 -29.05
C LEU A 36 22.53 -12.09 -27.86
N ASP A 37 21.90 -13.27 -27.84
CA ASP A 37 21.08 -13.72 -26.71
C ASP A 37 21.88 -13.79 -25.41
N SER A 38 23.14 -14.27 -25.46
CA SER A 38 24.02 -14.33 -24.29
C SER A 38 24.35 -12.91 -23.76
N TYR A 39 24.65 -11.95 -24.64
CA TYR A 39 24.87 -10.57 -24.23
C TYR A 39 23.60 -9.89 -23.68
N ALA A 40 22.42 -10.15 -24.28
CA ALA A 40 21.14 -9.62 -23.79
C ALA A 40 20.85 -10.17 -22.37
N GLN A 41 21.08 -11.47 -22.15
CA GLN A 41 20.93 -12.07 -20.82
C GLN A 41 21.97 -11.52 -19.83
N ALA A 42 23.20 -11.27 -20.26
CA ALA A 42 24.22 -10.67 -19.41
C ALA A 42 23.82 -9.26 -18.96
N LEU A 43 23.29 -8.44 -19.86
CA LEU A 43 22.77 -7.11 -19.51
C LEU A 43 21.63 -7.19 -18.49
N ALA A 44 20.68 -8.10 -18.67
CA ALA A 44 19.60 -8.33 -17.71
C ALA A 44 20.13 -8.75 -16.33
N LYS A 45 21.19 -9.58 -16.27
CA LYS A 45 21.82 -9.96 -15.01
C LYS A 45 22.59 -8.82 -14.34
N LEU A 46 23.24 -7.95 -15.12
CA LEU A 46 23.88 -6.76 -14.59
C LEU A 46 22.86 -5.75 -14.04
N GLN A 47 21.71 -5.61 -14.72
CA GLN A 47 20.61 -4.81 -14.18
C GLN A 47 20.09 -5.38 -12.86
N ALA A 48 19.90 -6.70 -12.77
CA ALA A 48 19.53 -7.35 -11.53
C ALA A 48 20.56 -7.13 -10.40
N ALA A 49 21.86 -7.15 -10.73
CA ALA A 49 22.91 -6.81 -9.78
C ALA A 49 22.78 -5.37 -9.26
N ALA A 50 22.54 -4.41 -10.16
CA ALA A 50 22.31 -3.00 -9.79
C ALA A 50 21.06 -2.84 -8.91
N ASP A 51 19.99 -3.56 -9.20
CA ASP A 51 18.76 -3.55 -8.40
C ASP A 51 19.01 -4.12 -6.99
N TRP A 52 19.79 -5.19 -6.86
CA TRP A 52 20.21 -5.72 -5.56
C TRP A 52 21.07 -4.72 -4.78
N ALA A 53 22.06 -4.11 -5.43
CA ALA A 53 22.90 -3.06 -4.80
C ALA A 53 22.06 -1.86 -4.32
N ALA A 54 21.08 -1.41 -5.13
CA ALA A 54 20.15 -0.36 -4.74
C ALA A 54 19.25 -0.76 -3.56
N ARG A 55 18.84 -2.03 -3.45
CA ARG A 55 18.12 -2.56 -2.28
C ARG A 55 19.01 -2.57 -1.04
N THR A 56 20.26 -3.00 -1.18
CA THR A 56 21.24 -3.00 -0.08
C THR A 56 21.46 -1.61 0.48
N ALA A 57 21.56 -0.59 -0.37
CA ALA A 57 21.69 0.80 0.06
C ALA A 57 20.47 1.29 0.88
N LYS A 58 19.26 0.82 0.57
CA LYS A 58 18.05 1.13 1.35
C LYS A 58 18.02 0.47 2.74
N LEU A 59 18.84 -0.57 2.95
CA LEU A 59 18.97 -1.25 4.24
C LEU A 59 19.99 -0.58 5.17
N GLU A 60 20.49 0.59 4.85
CA GLU A 60 21.42 1.34 5.69
C GLU A 60 20.68 2.22 6.71
N ALA A 61 21.26 2.31 7.91
CA ALA A 61 20.85 3.19 8.99
C ALA A 61 19.37 3.12 9.45
N PRO A 62 18.78 1.94 9.73
CA PRO A 62 17.42 1.85 10.26
C PRO A 62 17.23 2.64 11.55
N ASP A 63 18.22 2.68 12.44
CA ASP A 63 18.15 3.35 13.75
C ASP A 63 17.89 4.85 13.63
N ARG A 64 18.52 5.53 12.66
CA ARG A 64 18.26 6.96 12.39
C ARG A 64 16.85 7.20 11.91
N LEU A 65 16.33 6.29 11.09
CA LEU A 65 14.96 6.36 10.59
C LEU A 65 13.94 6.12 11.71
N VAL A 66 14.22 5.21 12.63
CA VAL A 66 13.39 4.97 13.83
C VAL A 66 13.26 6.25 14.65
N VAL A 67 14.36 6.94 14.93
CA VAL A 67 14.32 8.20 15.68
C VAL A 67 13.49 9.24 14.94
N ALA A 68 13.73 9.46 13.65
CA ALA A 68 12.96 10.42 12.86
C ALA A 68 11.45 10.13 12.82
N VAL A 69 11.06 8.86 12.74
CA VAL A 69 9.64 8.45 12.76
C VAL A 69 9.02 8.68 14.13
N LYS A 70 9.74 8.36 15.23
CA LYS A 70 9.26 8.62 16.59
C LYS A 70 9.11 10.13 16.87
N ASP A 71 10.02 10.95 16.36
CA ASP A 71 9.91 12.41 16.45
C ASP A 71 8.68 12.93 15.70
N GLN A 72 8.39 12.39 14.52
CA GLN A 72 7.16 12.73 13.79
C GLN A 72 5.91 12.29 14.55
N GLU A 73 5.92 11.12 15.17
CA GLU A 73 4.81 10.64 16.00
C GLU A 73 4.58 11.56 17.21
N ALA A 74 5.65 11.97 17.90
CA ALA A 74 5.59 12.89 19.02
C ALA A 74 5.05 14.28 18.60
N GLN A 75 5.55 14.82 17.48
CA GLN A 75 5.04 16.07 16.91
C GLN A 75 3.56 15.96 16.52
N LEU A 76 3.13 14.83 15.98
CA LEU A 76 1.73 14.60 15.65
C LEU A 76 0.87 14.52 16.92
N ALA A 77 1.37 13.95 17.99
CA ALA A 77 0.69 13.87 19.29
C ALA A 77 0.45 15.24 19.92
N THR A 78 1.37 16.19 19.73
CA THR A 78 1.27 17.56 20.27
C THR A 78 0.46 18.53 19.41
N ARG A 79 0.16 18.17 18.14
CA ARG A 79 -0.68 19.01 17.28
C ARG A 79 -2.09 19.13 17.85
N PRO A 80 -2.69 20.34 17.85
CA PRO A 80 -4.09 20.50 18.26
C PRO A 80 -5.03 19.65 17.42
N ALA A 81 -6.16 19.28 18.00
CA ALA A 81 -7.22 18.61 17.27
C ALA A 81 -7.68 19.49 16.09
N PHE A 82 -8.22 18.84 15.05
CA PHE A 82 -8.83 19.58 13.96
C PHE A 82 -10.09 20.30 14.48
N GLU A 83 -10.16 21.60 14.23
CA GLU A 83 -11.35 22.42 14.52
C GLU A 83 -11.90 22.92 13.17
N ALA A 84 -13.18 22.67 12.93
CA ALA A 84 -13.81 23.17 11.73
C ALA A 84 -14.04 24.67 11.87
N PRO A 85 -13.71 25.50 10.86
CA PRO A 85 -13.98 26.92 10.87
C PRO A 85 -15.47 27.22 11.09
N ALA A 86 -15.78 28.16 11.97
CA ALA A 86 -17.16 28.58 12.16
C ALA A 86 -17.73 29.15 10.84
N GLY A 87 -18.92 28.67 10.45
CA GLY A 87 -19.55 29.09 9.21
C GLY A 87 -18.94 28.51 7.92
N MET A 88 -18.30 27.34 8.00
CA MET A 88 -17.81 26.65 6.82
C MET A 88 -18.93 26.44 5.80
N LEU A 89 -18.69 26.85 4.55
CA LEU A 89 -19.63 26.67 3.44
C LEU A 89 -19.83 25.19 3.12
N LEU A 90 -21.05 24.81 2.75
CA LEU A 90 -21.46 23.45 2.43
C LEU A 90 -20.51 22.78 1.42
N GLU A 91 -20.17 23.46 0.32
CA GLU A 91 -19.31 22.90 -0.73
C GLU A 91 -17.88 22.67 -0.20
N LYS A 92 -17.33 23.60 0.56
CA LYS A 92 -16.01 23.46 1.16
C LYS A 92 -15.97 22.31 2.18
N ALA A 93 -17.02 22.12 2.97
CA ALA A 93 -17.14 20.99 3.89
C ALA A 93 -17.18 19.64 3.14
N LYS A 94 -17.87 19.57 1.99
CA LYS A 94 -17.90 18.37 1.13
C LYS A 94 -16.52 18.04 0.56
N GLU A 95 -15.81 19.05 0.04
CA GLU A 95 -14.47 18.89 -0.52
C GLU A 95 -13.49 18.38 0.54
N GLU A 96 -13.46 19.02 1.71
CA GLU A 96 -12.56 18.62 2.80
C GLU A 96 -12.91 17.23 3.36
N LEU A 97 -14.20 16.90 3.43
CA LEU A 97 -14.65 15.56 3.85
C LEU A 97 -14.20 14.50 2.84
N SER A 98 -14.35 14.78 1.54
CA SER A 98 -13.90 13.83 0.49
C SER A 98 -12.40 13.61 0.55
N ALA A 99 -11.62 14.68 0.69
CA ALA A 99 -10.17 14.61 0.82
C ALA A 99 -9.75 13.83 2.09
N ALA A 100 -10.37 14.11 3.23
CA ALA A 100 -10.09 13.42 4.48
C ALA A 100 -10.42 11.92 4.42
N LYS A 101 -11.52 11.52 3.76
CA LYS A 101 -11.88 10.11 3.55
C LYS A 101 -10.88 9.39 2.63
N THR A 102 -10.41 10.06 1.57
CA THR A 102 -9.39 9.49 0.68
C THR A 102 -8.08 9.26 1.44
N GLU A 103 -7.62 10.27 2.19
CA GLU A 103 -6.41 10.16 3.00
C GLU A 103 -6.54 9.06 4.08
N LEU A 104 -7.70 8.95 4.71
CA LEU A 104 -7.99 7.90 5.70
C LEU A 104 -7.86 6.51 5.07
N ALA A 105 -8.44 6.29 3.89
CA ALA A 105 -8.36 5.01 3.19
C ALA A 105 -6.92 4.64 2.80
N GLU A 106 -6.10 5.61 2.39
CA GLU A 106 -4.67 5.40 2.10
C GLU A 106 -3.89 5.00 3.36
N VAL A 107 -4.14 5.68 4.47
CA VAL A 107 -3.50 5.37 5.76
C VAL A 107 -3.93 4.00 6.27
N GLU A 108 -5.22 3.64 6.17
CA GLU A 108 -5.73 2.32 6.57
C GLU A 108 -5.08 1.20 5.76
N LYS A 109 -4.95 1.39 4.45
CA LYS A 109 -4.21 0.45 3.58
C LYS A 109 -2.76 0.31 4.02
N SER A 110 -2.09 1.44 4.27
CA SER A 110 -0.69 1.43 4.73
C SER A 110 -0.51 0.71 6.07
N VAL A 111 -1.43 0.86 7.02
CA VAL A 111 -1.42 0.11 8.29
C VAL A 111 -1.56 -1.39 8.02
N GLY A 112 -2.48 -1.80 7.17
CA GLY A 112 -2.66 -3.21 6.79
C GLY A 112 -1.40 -3.82 6.16
N ASP A 113 -0.80 -3.10 5.21
CA ASP A 113 0.44 -3.52 4.55
C ASP A 113 1.60 -3.70 5.56
N MET A 114 1.71 -2.80 6.55
CA MET A 114 2.72 -2.92 7.61
C MET A 114 2.44 -4.10 8.55
N GLU A 115 1.18 -4.36 8.89
CA GLU A 115 0.79 -5.51 9.72
C GLU A 115 1.11 -6.83 9.04
N ASP A 116 0.86 -6.94 7.73
CA ASP A 116 1.24 -8.11 6.94
C ASP A 116 2.76 -8.28 6.85
N GLN A 117 3.51 -7.19 6.69
CA GLN A 117 4.97 -7.24 6.73
C GLN A 117 5.47 -7.73 8.09
N ILE A 118 4.97 -7.18 9.21
CA ILE A 118 5.34 -7.62 10.57
C ILE A 118 5.07 -9.11 10.74
N LYS A 119 3.91 -9.59 10.30
CA LYS A 119 3.51 -11.00 10.37
C LYS A 119 4.42 -11.93 9.58
N ASN A 120 4.87 -11.49 8.40
CA ASN A 120 5.67 -12.31 7.50
C ASN A 120 7.17 -12.28 7.82
N ARG A 121 7.64 -11.35 8.63
CA ARG A 121 9.07 -11.21 8.99
C ARG A 121 9.70 -12.48 9.55
N PRO A 122 9.11 -13.24 10.51
CA PRO A 122 9.75 -14.44 11.05
C PRO A 122 10.00 -15.51 9.98
N ALA A 123 9.05 -15.70 9.06
CA ALA A 123 9.22 -16.62 7.95
C ALA A 123 10.36 -16.17 7.01
N ARG A 124 10.43 -14.88 6.71
CA ARG A 124 11.51 -14.28 5.91
C ARG A 124 12.88 -14.50 6.54
N ARG A 125 13.01 -14.30 7.86
CA ARG A 125 14.25 -14.54 8.59
C ARG A 125 14.75 -15.97 8.46
N GLN A 126 13.84 -16.94 8.39
CA GLN A 126 14.18 -18.37 8.20
C GLN A 126 14.52 -18.71 6.75
N GLU A 127 13.98 -17.98 5.80
CA GLU A 127 14.19 -18.19 4.36
C GLU A 127 15.56 -17.67 3.90
N ILE A 128 15.99 -16.52 4.37
CA ILE A 128 17.21 -15.83 3.92
C ILE A 128 18.47 -16.73 3.96
N PRO A 129 18.77 -17.49 5.02
CA PRO A 129 19.95 -18.38 5.03
C PRO A 129 19.92 -19.43 3.91
N LYS A 130 18.74 -19.91 3.53
CA LYS A 130 18.57 -20.86 2.42
C LYS A 130 18.88 -20.18 1.08
N LEU A 131 18.37 -18.97 0.86
CA LEU A 131 18.64 -18.19 -0.35
C LEU A 131 20.14 -17.92 -0.50
N ILE A 132 20.83 -17.51 0.57
CA ILE A 132 22.29 -17.32 0.59
C ILE A 132 23.02 -18.63 0.23
N ALA A 133 22.62 -19.75 0.83
CA ALA A 133 23.24 -21.06 0.55
C ALA A 133 23.04 -21.49 -0.91
N ASP A 134 21.86 -21.28 -1.46
CA ASP A 134 21.54 -21.63 -2.85
C ASP A 134 22.28 -20.70 -3.83
N ALA A 135 22.38 -19.42 -3.56
CA ALA A 135 23.17 -18.47 -4.36
C ALA A 135 24.66 -18.84 -4.33
N ARG A 136 25.23 -19.22 -3.17
CA ARG A 136 26.63 -19.69 -3.07
C ARG A 136 26.88 -20.97 -3.87
N LYS A 137 25.95 -21.93 -3.86
CA LYS A 137 26.05 -23.13 -4.70
C LYS A 137 26.07 -22.79 -6.18
N GLN A 138 25.20 -21.86 -6.61
CA GLN A 138 25.16 -21.41 -8.00
C GLN A 138 26.45 -20.71 -8.39
N ILE A 139 27.03 -19.86 -7.53
CA ILE A 139 28.34 -19.20 -7.77
C ILE A 139 29.43 -20.27 -7.95
N THR A 140 29.46 -21.30 -7.10
CA THR A 140 30.44 -22.40 -7.23
C THR A 140 30.28 -23.13 -8.57
N ALA A 141 29.06 -23.43 -8.99
CA ALA A 141 28.77 -24.05 -10.27
C ALA A 141 29.17 -23.14 -11.47
N ILE A 142 28.94 -21.85 -11.38
CA ILE A 142 29.35 -20.87 -12.39
C ILE A 142 30.88 -20.79 -12.45
N GLN A 143 31.54 -20.74 -11.31
CA GLN A 143 33.01 -20.73 -11.25
C GLN A 143 33.59 -22.00 -11.90
N GLY A 144 33.06 -23.17 -11.64
CA GLY A 144 33.47 -24.40 -12.30
C GLY A 144 33.30 -24.36 -13.82
N LYS A 145 32.27 -23.69 -14.34
CA LYS A 145 32.10 -23.48 -15.78
C LYS A 145 33.10 -22.47 -16.36
N LEU A 146 33.43 -21.44 -15.61
CA LEU A 146 34.45 -20.43 -16.03
C LEU A 146 35.87 -21.02 -16.06
N ASP A 147 36.17 -21.97 -15.16
CA ASP A 147 37.47 -22.61 -15.05
C ASP A 147 37.59 -23.83 -15.98
N ALA A 148 36.50 -24.30 -16.57
CA ALA A 148 36.50 -25.38 -17.53
C ALA A 148 37.20 -24.99 -18.84
N PRO A 149 37.99 -25.93 -19.45
CA PRO A 149 38.62 -25.66 -20.74
C PRO A 149 37.56 -25.40 -21.81
N ALA A 150 37.89 -24.55 -22.77
CA ALA A 150 37.00 -24.29 -23.90
C ALA A 150 36.68 -25.57 -24.68
N ALA A 151 35.44 -25.71 -25.10
CA ALA A 151 35.05 -26.87 -25.93
C ALA A 151 35.75 -26.76 -27.29
N GLU A 152 36.28 -27.88 -27.78
CA GLU A 152 36.92 -27.99 -29.09
C GLU A 152 35.95 -27.55 -30.19
N GLY A 153 36.37 -26.63 -31.06
CA GLY A 153 35.57 -26.12 -32.19
C GLY A 153 34.59 -24.98 -31.88
N GLN A 154 34.53 -24.49 -30.65
CA GLN A 154 33.69 -23.34 -30.31
C GLN A 154 34.30 -22.02 -30.84
N PRO A 155 33.53 -21.17 -31.55
CA PRO A 155 34.02 -19.90 -32.00
C PRO A 155 34.47 -19.00 -30.83
N PRO A 156 35.64 -18.29 -30.92
CA PRO A 156 36.15 -17.46 -29.82
C PRO A 156 35.16 -16.38 -29.33
N GLN A 157 34.33 -15.86 -30.25
CA GLN A 157 33.29 -14.88 -29.93
C GLN A 157 32.17 -15.47 -29.09
N ALA A 158 31.77 -16.73 -29.37
CA ALA A 158 30.74 -17.43 -28.60
C ALA A 158 31.24 -17.76 -27.19
N LEU A 159 32.49 -18.25 -27.06
CA LEU A 159 33.13 -18.47 -25.77
C LEU A 159 33.19 -17.18 -24.93
N LYS A 160 33.59 -16.07 -25.56
CA LYS A 160 33.64 -14.76 -24.88
C LYS A 160 32.26 -14.30 -24.41
N ALA A 161 31.22 -14.46 -25.22
CA ALA A 161 29.85 -14.11 -24.85
C ALA A 161 29.34 -14.95 -23.67
N GLU A 162 29.61 -16.26 -23.68
CA GLU A 162 29.28 -17.17 -22.57
C GLU A 162 30.01 -16.79 -21.28
N GLN A 163 31.30 -16.48 -21.34
CA GLN A 163 32.07 -16.01 -20.19
C GLN A 163 31.53 -14.69 -19.63
N VAL A 164 31.13 -13.75 -20.49
CA VAL A 164 30.50 -12.49 -20.07
C VAL A 164 29.17 -12.76 -19.36
N LEU A 165 28.34 -13.66 -19.90
CA LEU A 165 27.08 -14.06 -19.26
C LEU A 165 27.31 -14.70 -17.88
N LEU A 166 28.24 -15.66 -17.80
CA LEU A 166 28.56 -16.35 -16.54
C LEU A 166 29.09 -15.37 -15.47
N ARG A 167 29.95 -14.42 -15.86
CA ARG A 167 30.44 -13.36 -14.95
C ARG A 167 29.31 -12.44 -14.50
N ALA A 168 28.42 -12.04 -15.41
CA ALA A 168 27.27 -11.23 -15.07
C ALA A 168 26.31 -11.96 -14.12
N GLN A 169 26.08 -13.25 -14.33
CA GLN A 169 25.30 -14.11 -13.40
C GLN A 169 25.96 -14.19 -12.03
N LYS A 170 27.28 -14.43 -11.99
CA LYS A 170 28.05 -14.47 -10.73
C LYS A 170 27.91 -13.14 -9.98
N LYS A 171 28.09 -11.99 -10.66
CA LYS A 171 27.96 -10.67 -10.08
C LYS A 171 26.56 -10.43 -9.49
N ALA A 172 25.50 -10.82 -10.20
CA ALA A 172 24.13 -10.68 -9.70
C ALA A 172 23.90 -11.49 -8.40
N LEU A 173 24.40 -12.72 -8.33
CA LEU A 173 24.32 -13.57 -7.15
C LEU A 173 25.17 -13.04 -5.98
N GLU A 174 26.34 -12.46 -6.26
CA GLU A 174 27.17 -11.83 -5.24
C GLU A 174 26.46 -10.64 -4.59
N GLU A 175 25.84 -9.75 -5.39
CA GLU A 175 25.05 -8.62 -4.88
C GLU A 175 23.78 -9.10 -4.13
N GLU A 176 23.14 -10.17 -4.60
CA GLU A 176 22.03 -10.81 -3.90
C GLU A 176 22.44 -11.30 -2.51
N ILE A 177 23.57 -11.98 -2.38
CA ILE A 177 24.11 -12.43 -1.10
C ILE A 177 24.38 -11.25 -0.18
N VAL A 178 25.06 -10.20 -0.68
CA VAL A 178 25.36 -8.99 0.10
C VAL A 178 24.06 -8.35 0.62
N CYS A 179 23.03 -8.27 -0.21
CA CYS A 179 21.73 -7.75 0.18
C CYS A 179 21.10 -8.60 1.29
N HIS A 180 21.08 -9.91 1.16
CA HIS A 180 20.51 -10.83 2.14
C HIS A 180 21.29 -10.85 3.46
N GLU A 181 22.62 -10.80 3.41
CA GLU A 181 23.46 -10.67 4.62
C GLU A 181 23.20 -9.35 5.34
N LYS A 182 23.04 -8.23 4.59
CA LYS A 182 22.67 -6.94 5.15
C LYS A 182 21.26 -6.96 5.75
N GLU A 183 20.29 -7.61 5.07
CA GLU A 183 18.92 -7.78 5.57
C GLU A 183 18.92 -8.51 6.92
N LEU A 184 19.71 -9.56 7.08
CA LEU A 184 19.88 -10.26 8.37
C LEU A 184 20.54 -9.38 9.42
N ALA A 185 21.62 -8.69 9.07
CA ALA A 185 22.37 -7.85 9.99
C ALA A 185 21.53 -6.68 10.53
N THR A 186 20.61 -6.14 9.72
CA THR A 186 19.74 -5.02 10.08
C THR A 186 18.32 -5.47 10.46
N TYR A 187 18.09 -6.77 10.62
CA TYR A 187 16.75 -7.33 10.82
C TYR A 187 16.01 -6.70 12.01
N GLU A 188 16.64 -6.60 13.17
CA GLU A 188 16.00 -6.05 14.39
C GLU A 188 15.70 -4.56 14.20
N GLY A 189 16.67 -3.77 13.75
CA GLY A 189 16.48 -2.33 13.51
C GLY A 189 15.36 -2.01 12.51
N PHE A 190 15.21 -2.81 11.43
CA PHE A 190 14.05 -2.68 10.53
C PHE A 190 12.74 -3.16 11.14
N GLY A 191 12.77 -4.08 12.12
CA GLY A 191 11.62 -4.45 12.94
C GLY A 191 11.12 -3.28 13.75
N ASP A 192 12.03 -2.59 14.40
CA ASP A 192 11.74 -1.40 15.21
C ASP A 192 11.24 -0.25 14.34
N LEU A 193 11.85 -0.04 13.16
CA LEU A 193 11.39 0.95 12.21
C LEU A 193 9.95 0.69 11.75
N LEU A 194 9.65 -0.53 11.36
CA LEU A 194 8.31 -0.92 10.91
C LEU A 194 7.26 -0.77 12.03
N THR A 195 7.64 -1.08 13.27
CA THR A 195 6.80 -0.88 14.44
C THR A 195 6.54 0.61 14.71
N ALA A 196 7.56 1.45 14.61
CA ALA A 196 7.42 2.89 14.76
C ALA A 196 6.58 3.52 13.63
N GLN A 197 6.78 3.08 12.39
CA GLN A 197 5.96 3.52 11.23
C GLN A 197 4.49 3.13 11.40
N ARG A 198 4.21 1.92 11.88
CA ARG A 198 2.85 1.48 12.19
C ARG A 198 2.21 2.33 13.29
N ALA A 199 2.95 2.66 14.35
CA ALA A 199 2.46 3.52 15.42
C ALA A 199 2.11 4.93 14.90
N LEU A 200 2.99 5.54 14.11
CA LEU A 200 2.73 6.82 13.45
C LEU A 200 1.50 6.77 12.53
N ALA A 201 1.38 5.73 11.71
CA ALA A 201 0.24 5.55 10.82
C ALA A 201 -1.07 5.33 11.60
N ALA A 202 -1.04 4.58 12.70
CA ALA A 202 -2.19 4.40 13.59
C ALA A 202 -2.66 5.74 14.20
N ARG A 203 -1.73 6.60 14.64
CA ARG A 203 -2.08 7.95 15.11
C ARG A 203 -2.65 8.84 14.01
N ARG A 204 -2.08 8.79 12.80
CA ARG A 204 -2.64 9.51 11.64
C ARG A 204 -4.06 9.06 11.35
N ARG A 205 -4.30 7.75 11.35
CA ARG A 205 -5.64 7.18 11.17
C ARG A 205 -6.62 7.69 12.21
N GLU A 206 -6.24 7.67 13.49
CA GLU A 206 -7.10 8.17 14.57
C GLU A 206 -7.49 9.64 14.37
N ARG A 207 -6.53 10.50 14.05
CA ARG A 207 -6.79 11.92 13.80
C ARG A 207 -7.67 12.16 12.57
N LEU A 208 -7.45 11.40 11.51
CA LEU A 208 -8.27 11.49 10.30
C LEU A 208 -9.70 11.00 10.55
N THR A 209 -9.87 9.95 11.35
CA THR A 209 -11.19 9.48 11.78
C THR A 209 -11.93 10.56 12.56
N GLN A 210 -11.26 11.23 13.50
CA GLN A 210 -11.83 12.36 14.24
C GLN A 210 -12.18 13.53 13.30
N LYS A 211 -11.28 13.88 12.36
CA LYS A 211 -11.52 14.93 11.37
C LYS A 211 -12.73 14.62 10.51
N VAL A 212 -12.85 13.38 10.02
CA VAL A 212 -14.01 12.93 9.22
C VAL A 212 -15.30 13.05 10.01
N ALA A 213 -15.34 12.60 11.26
CA ALA A 213 -16.53 12.69 12.11
C ALA A 213 -16.97 14.14 12.33
N LEU A 214 -16.04 15.04 12.63
CA LEU A 214 -16.34 16.48 12.78
C LEU A 214 -16.83 17.12 11.49
N LEU A 215 -16.23 16.79 10.34
CA LEU A 215 -16.67 17.31 9.05
C LEU A 215 -18.05 16.76 8.65
N GLU A 216 -18.37 15.53 8.99
CA GLU A 216 -19.71 14.96 8.80
C GLU A 216 -20.78 15.69 9.65
N GLU A 217 -20.45 16.02 10.89
CA GLU A 217 -21.31 16.81 11.77
C GLU A 217 -21.54 18.23 11.22
N VAL A 218 -20.44 18.92 10.81
CA VAL A 218 -20.52 20.26 10.20
C VAL A 218 -21.35 20.23 8.93
N LEU A 219 -21.17 19.22 8.09
CA LEU A 219 -21.93 19.05 6.85
C LEU A 219 -23.42 18.82 7.14
N ALA A 220 -23.74 17.99 8.12
CA ALA A 220 -25.11 17.73 8.53
C ALA A 220 -25.78 19.03 9.04
N LYS A 221 -25.10 19.80 9.88
CA LYS A 221 -25.56 21.08 10.37
C LYS A 221 -25.76 22.10 9.25
N ALA A 222 -24.77 22.27 8.37
CA ALA A 222 -24.88 23.19 7.24
C ALA A 222 -26.07 22.87 6.33
N ARG A 223 -26.35 21.57 6.09
CA ARG A 223 -27.53 21.14 5.32
C ARG A 223 -28.85 21.49 6.02
N THR A 224 -28.92 21.30 7.34
CA THR A 224 -30.13 21.65 8.10
C THR A 224 -30.36 23.16 8.14
N ASP A 225 -29.31 23.94 8.32
CA ASP A 225 -29.36 25.40 8.34
C ASP A 225 -29.80 25.97 6.97
N GLU A 226 -29.27 25.41 5.89
CA GLU A 226 -29.65 25.80 4.52
C GLU A 226 -31.09 25.40 4.21
N ALA A 227 -31.53 24.20 4.57
CA ALA A 227 -32.93 23.79 4.38
C ALA A 227 -33.90 24.62 5.19
N ALA A 228 -33.57 24.99 6.43
CA ALA A 228 -34.37 25.89 7.25
C ALA A 228 -34.49 27.28 6.63
N ARG A 229 -33.39 27.82 6.05
CA ARG A 229 -33.41 29.09 5.34
C ARG A 229 -34.29 29.03 4.09
N MET A 230 -34.13 27.96 3.27
CA MET A 230 -34.99 27.78 2.08
C MET A 230 -36.47 27.66 2.44
N GLU A 231 -36.79 26.98 3.54
CA GLU A 231 -38.17 26.87 4.02
C GLU A 231 -38.71 28.22 4.45
N ALA A 232 -37.93 29.03 5.17
CA ALA A 232 -38.33 30.38 5.58
C ALA A 232 -38.58 31.29 4.37
N GLU A 233 -37.68 31.25 3.38
CA GLU A 233 -37.81 31.98 2.11
C GLU A 233 -39.08 31.55 1.33
N ALA A 234 -39.32 30.23 1.25
CA ALA A 234 -40.50 29.69 0.57
C ALA A 234 -41.81 30.10 1.28
N ARG A 235 -41.82 30.13 2.62
CA ARG A 235 -42.98 30.61 3.40
C ARG A 235 -43.24 32.10 3.16
N GLU A 236 -42.18 32.91 3.11
CA GLU A 236 -42.30 34.32 2.81
C GLU A 236 -42.81 34.56 1.39
N ALA A 237 -42.26 33.80 0.41
CA ALA A 237 -42.72 33.85 -0.96
C ALA A 237 -44.20 33.45 -1.10
N ALA A 238 -44.65 32.39 -0.41
CA ALA A 238 -46.02 31.95 -0.40
C ALA A 238 -46.97 33.03 0.19
N ARG A 239 -46.57 33.71 1.27
CA ARG A 239 -47.32 34.83 1.85
C ARG A 239 -47.45 35.99 0.88
N LYS A 240 -46.37 36.40 0.21
CA LYS A 240 -46.38 37.47 -0.81
C LYS A 240 -47.23 37.09 -2.02
N ALA A 241 -47.21 35.82 -2.42
CA ALA A 241 -47.98 35.33 -3.55
C ALA A 241 -49.48 35.17 -3.27
N ALA A 242 -49.94 35.25 -2.02
CA ALA A 242 -51.34 35.09 -1.65
C ALA A 242 -52.26 36.06 -2.40
N TYR A 243 -51.78 37.24 -2.74
CA TYR A 243 -52.50 38.29 -3.46
C TYR A 243 -52.08 38.41 -4.93
N ALA A 244 -51.23 37.49 -5.44
CA ALA A 244 -50.76 37.49 -6.82
C ALA A 244 -51.66 36.66 -7.74
N HIS A 245 -51.27 36.63 -9.02
CA HIS A 245 -51.97 35.78 -10.03
C HIS A 245 -52.05 34.32 -9.59
N PRO A 246 -53.16 33.59 -9.83
CA PRO A 246 -53.37 32.20 -9.36
C PRO A 246 -52.23 31.26 -9.66
N LEU A 247 -51.58 31.33 -10.83
CA LEU A 247 -50.42 30.50 -11.19
C LEU A 247 -49.19 30.80 -10.32
N VAL A 248 -48.98 32.05 -9.93
CA VAL A 248 -47.85 32.43 -9.04
C VAL A 248 -48.07 31.89 -7.64
N ARG A 249 -49.34 31.96 -7.14
CA ARG A 249 -49.71 31.39 -5.87
C ARG A 249 -49.53 29.87 -5.83
N GLU A 250 -50.01 29.16 -6.88
CA GLU A 250 -49.87 27.70 -6.97
C GLU A 250 -48.40 27.30 -6.97
N LEU A 251 -47.53 28.02 -7.72
CA LEU A 251 -46.10 27.74 -7.75
C LEU A 251 -45.43 27.98 -6.37
N ALA A 252 -45.81 29.06 -5.69
CA ALA A 252 -45.25 29.35 -4.36
C ALA A 252 -45.69 28.32 -3.31
N GLU A 253 -46.95 27.86 -3.35
CA GLU A 253 -47.46 26.78 -2.51
C GLU A 253 -46.73 25.46 -2.76
N LYS A 254 -46.45 25.07 -4.02
CA LYS A 254 -45.67 23.88 -4.38
C LYS A 254 -44.23 24.00 -3.87
N ASN A 255 -43.59 25.15 -4.01
CA ASN A 255 -42.25 25.39 -3.50
C ASN A 255 -42.19 25.26 -1.97
N LEU A 256 -43.18 25.78 -1.25
CA LEU A 256 -43.31 25.65 0.19
C LEU A 256 -43.46 24.15 0.59
N ALA A 257 -44.36 23.42 -0.07
CA ALA A 257 -44.56 22.01 0.18
C ALA A 257 -43.28 21.20 -0.07
N LEU A 258 -42.48 21.53 -1.09
CA LEU A 258 -41.18 20.90 -1.32
C LEU A 258 -40.16 21.21 -0.21
N ALA A 259 -40.09 22.45 0.24
CA ALA A 259 -39.19 22.86 1.33
C ALA A 259 -39.58 22.19 2.67
N GLU A 260 -40.86 22.08 2.97
CA GLU A 260 -41.35 21.33 4.15
C GLU A 260 -41.07 19.83 4.06
N ARG A 261 -41.17 19.21 2.86
CA ARG A 261 -40.77 17.82 2.66
C ARG A 261 -39.26 17.61 2.84
N LEU A 262 -38.45 18.61 2.54
CA LEU A 262 -37.02 18.53 2.76
C LEU A 262 -36.66 18.62 4.25
N ASN A 263 -37.23 19.62 4.96
CA ASN A 263 -36.82 19.98 6.32
C ASN A 263 -37.77 19.45 7.44
N GLY A 264 -38.93 18.91 7.10
CA GLY A 264 -39.92 18.43 8.08
C GLY A 264 -39.40 17.27 8.95
N PRO A 265 -40.08 16.96 10.07
CA PRO A 265 -39.66 15.91 11.03
C PRO A 265 -39.63 14.50 10.43
N LYS A 266 -40.33 14.28 9.33
CA LYS A 266 -40.28 13.07 8.48
C LYS A 266 -39.68 13.38 7.09
N GLY A 267 -38.99 14.50 6.95
CA GLY A 267 -38.41 14.96 5.70
C GLY A 267 -37.15 14.20 5.32
N LEU A 268 -36.66 14.49 4.13
CA LEU A 268 -35.49 13.80 3.57
C LEU A 268 -34.23 13.95 4.45
N LEU A 269 -34.03 15.14 5.07
CA LEU A 269 -32.87 15.33 5.96
C LEU A 269 -32.93 14.49 7.22
N ALA A 270 -34.11 14.30 7.81
CA ALA A 270 -34.31 13.43 8.96
C ALA A 270 -34.04 11.96 8.58
N LEU A 271 -34.51 11.51 7.41
CA LEU A 271 -34.24 10.16 6.90
C LEU A 271 -32.76 9.94 6.58
N ILE A 272 -32.08 10.91 5.96
CA ILE A 272 -30.63 10.84 5.69
C ILE A 272 -29.86 10.71 7.00
N LYS A 273 -30.22 11.49 8.03
CA LYS A 273 -29.59 11.36 9.35
C LYS A 273 -29.82 9.98 9.94
N GLN A 274 -31.07 9.49 9.95
CA GLN A 274 -31.38 8.15 10.47
C GLN A 274 -30.59 7.05 9.77
N VAL A 275 -30.49 7.07 8.44
CA VAL A 275 -29.71 6.11 7.67
C VAL A 275 -28.21 6.25 7.95
N SER A 276 -27.70 7.48 8.07
CA SER A 276 -26.31 7.72 8.43
C SER A 276 -25.96 7.13 9.80
N ASP A 277 -26.79 7.34 10.80
CA ASP A 277 -26.62 6.79 12.14
C ASP A 277 -26.64 5.24 12.11
N GLN A 278 -27.55 4.64 11.34
CA GLN A 278 -27.59 3.17 11.14
C GLN A 278 -26.33 2.63 10.47
N VAL A 279 -25.80 3.34 9.47
CA VAL A 279 -24.54 2.96 8.78
C VAL A 279 -23.36 3.04 9.75
N GLN A 280 -23.26 4.09 10.56
CA GLN A 280 -22.23 4.21 11.58
C GLN A 280 -22.29 3.09 12.61
N ASP A 281 -23.46 2.75 13.09
CA ASP A 281 -23.68 1.65 14.03
C ASP A 281 -23.33 0.30 13.42
N ALA A 282 -23.65 0.09 12.14
CA ALA A 282 -23.29 -1.12 11.43
C ALA A 282 -21.76 -1.23 11.21
N GLN A 283 -21.10 -0.13 10.86
CA GLN A 283 -19.65 -0.07 10.72
C GLN A 283 -18.94 -0.34 12.04
N LYS A 284 -19.42 0.24 13.15
CA LYS A 284 -18.88 0.00 14.48
C LYS A 284 -18.99 -1.48 14.85
N ARG A 285 -20.17 -2.08 14.68
CA ARG A 285 -20.39 -3.52 14.92
C ARG A 285 -19.49 -4.40 14.07
N ALA A 286 -19.33 -4.07 12.78
CA ALA A 286 -18.44 -4.79 11.88
C ALA A 286 -16.96 -4.68 12.34
N GLY A 287 -16.54 -3.51 12.81
CA GLY A 287 -15.21 -3.30 13.39
C GLY A 287 -14.97 -4.10 14.67
N ASP A 288 -15.96 -4.16 15.55
CA ASP A 288 -15.85 -4.92 16.80
C ASP A 288 -15.83 -6.44 16.54
N MET A 289 -16.69 -6.94 15.64
CA MET A 289 -16.63 -8.34 15.19
C MET A 289 -15.30 -8.71 14.55
N ARG A 290 -14.70 -7.81 13.79
CA ARG A 290 -13.38 -8.05 13.17
C ARG A 290 -12.28 -8.16 14.22
N LYS A 291 -12.29 -7.28 15.25
CA LYS A 291 -11.35 -7.37 16.39
C LYS A 291 -11.52 -8.67 17.16
N GLU A 292 -12.76 -9.09 17.40
CA GLU A 292 -13.05 -10.34 18.07
C GLU A 292 -12.60 -11.55 17.26
N PHE A 293 -12.87 -11.57 15.98
CA PHE A 293 -12.37 -12.60 15.05
C PHE A 293 -10.83 -12.68 15.05
N ASP A 294 -10.14 -11.54 14.97
CA ASP A 294 -8.68 -11.49 15.01
C ASP A 294 -8.14 -11.99 16.36
N SER A 295 -8.79 -11.63 17.47
CA SER A 295 -8.45 -12.14 18.81
C SER A 295 -8.62 -13.66 18.92
N ILE A 296 -9.72 -14.21 18.40
CA ILE A 296 -9.98 -15.65 18.38
C ILE A 296 -8.93 -16.34 17.49
N ARG A 297 -8.66 -15.83 16.32
CA ARG A 297 -7.64 -16.35 15.40
C ARG A 297 -6.25 -16.39 16.05
N ASP A 298 -5.85 -15.32 16.74
CA ASP A 298 -4.57 -15.25 17.42
C ASP A 298 -4.47 -16.23 18.60
N ARG A 299 -5.56 -16.45 19.33
CA ARG A 299 -5.62 -17.50 20.37
C ARG A 299 -5.49 -18.89 19.75
N LEU A 300 -6.20 -19.16 18.67
CA LEU A 300 -6.13 -20.44 17.94
C LEU A 300 -4.70 -20.72 17.43
N ASN A 301 -4.04 -19.70 16.91
CA ASN A 301 -2.66 -19.81 16.42
C ASN A 301 -1.64 -20.08 17.55
N ARG A 302 -1.90 -19.56 18.77
CA ARG A 302 -0.99 -19.75 19.92
C ARG A 302 -1.21 -21.06 20.66
N THR A 303 -2.45 -21.51 20.80
CA THR A 303 -2.80 -22.65 21.64
C THR A 303 -3.10 -23.94 20.88
N GLY A 304 -3.20 -23.86 19.56
CA GLY A 304 -3.73 -24.93 18.74
C GLY A 304 -5.23 -25.16 18.96
N VAL A 305 -5.87 -25.94 18.11
CA VAL A 305 -7.30 -26.29 18.24
C VAL A 305 -7.45 -27.40 19.28
N THR A 306 -7.75 -27.05 20.52
CA THR A 306 -8.15 -28.05 21.52
C THR A 306 -9.63 -28.43 21.32
N HIS A 307 -10.00 -29.67 21.69
CA HIS A 307 -11.40 -30.14 21.60
C HIS A 307 -12.41 -29.23 22.32
N ALA A 308 -12.01 -28.61 23.44
CA ALA A 308 -12.83 -27.65 24.18
C ALA A 308 -13.09 -26.37 23.38
N MET A 309 -12.10 -25.90 22.61
CA MET A 309 -12.21 -24.69 21.79
C MET A 309 -13.05 -24.91 20.52
N ALA A 310 -12.98 -26.11 19.94
CA ALA A 310 -13.85 -26.53 18.84
C ALA A 310 -15.32 -26.61 19.28
N ALA A 311 -15.61 -27.06 20.52
CA ALA A 311 -16.95 -27.10 21.10
C ALA A 311 -17.52 -25.68 21.34
N LEU A 312 -16.70 -24.74 21.89
CA LEU A 312 -17.07 -23.35 22.10
C LEU A 312 -17.36 -22.61 20.77
N LEU A 313 -16.57 -22.82 19.74
CA LEU A 313 -16.79 -22.24 18.41
C LEU A 313 -18.07 -22.77 17.77
N LYS A 314 -18.44 -24.03 18.05
CA LYS A 314 -19.68 -24.64 17.56
C LYS A 314 -20.90 -24.08 18.28
N GLU A 315 -20.77 -23.80 19.57
CA GLU A 315 -21.84 -23.24 20.43
C GLU A 315 -22.08 -21.74 20.07
N THR A 316 -21.02 -20.94 19.86
CA THR A 316 -21.15 -19.55 19.40
C THR A 316 -21.79 -19.47 18.01
N ALA A 317 -21.41 -20.35 17.08
CA ALA A 317 -22.01 -20.40 15.74
C ALA A 317 -23.51 -20.83 15.77
N GLN A 318 -23.92 -21.64 16.76
CA GLN A 318 -25.31 -22.01 16.94
C GLN A 318 -26.16 -20.89 17.58
N THR A 319 -25.60 -20.16 18.55
CA THR A 319 -26.26 -18.99 19.16
C THR A 319 -26.45 -17.85 18.18
N GLU A 320 -25.50 -17.62 17.31
CA GLU A 320 -25.62 -16.62 16.24
C GLU A 320 -26.66 -16.98 15.17
N LYS A 321 -26.84 -18.27 14.86
CA LYS A 321 -27.92 -18.73 13.99
C LYS A 321 -29.30 -18.51 14.63
N LEU A 322 -29.44 -18.70 15.94
CA LEU A 322 -30.69 -18.51 16.68
C LEU A 322 -31.03 -17.02 16.88
N SER A 323 -30.06 -16.12 16.90
CA SER A 323 -30.30 -14.67 17.00
C SER A 323 -30.65 -14.01 15.65
N ARG A 324 -30.56 -14.74 14.54
CA ARG A 324 -30.94 -14.29 13.20
C ARG A 324 -32.30 -14.80 12.70
N LEU A 325 -32.95 -15.65 13.49
CA LEU A 325 -34.34 -16.06 13.32
C LEU A 325 -35.27 -15.22 14.18
#